data_2ff3640302e948a0de03e444dc34f937
#
_entry.id   2ff3640302e948a0de03e444dc34f937
#
_cell.length_a   1.000
_cell.length_b   1.000
_cell.length_c   1.000
_cell.angle_alpha   90.00
_cell.angle_beta   90.00
_cell.angle_gamma   90.00
#
_symmetry.space_group_name_H-M   'P 1'
#
loop_
_entity.id
_entity.type
_entity.pdbx_description
1 polymer ?
#
loop_
_entity_poly.entity_id
_entity_poly.type
_entity_poly.pdbx_seq_one_letter_code
_entity_poly.pdbx_strand_id
1 'polypeptide(L)'
;MRNVRIVAWALALAGLIPFLGCAALFVLRPETGDLWVGPLAAYGAIILSFLGGARWGRALAEPQPRVGTLILSNLPAVAAWLTFLPSVSAALQVGVLMVGLIAMLAWDWNSAPGWYRALRLTATVGAVLSLGVVLAAL
;
A
#
# COMPACT_ATOMS: atom_id res chain seq x y z
N MET A 1 20.76 14.91 -6.05
CA MET A 1 19.64 14.22 -6.74
C MET A 1 19.89 12.74 -6.98
N ARG A 2 21.05 12.32 -7.53
CA ARG A 2 21.34 10.89 -7.77
C ARG A 2 21.25 10.04 -6.51
N ASN A 3 21.85 10.45 -5.41
CA ASN A 3 21.84 9.72 -4.15
C ASN A 3 20.43 9.59 -3.55
N VAL A 4 19.59 10.63 -3.67
CA VAL A 4 18.20 10.59 -3.22
C VAL A 4 17.40 9.53 -3.99
N ARG A 5 17.60 9.44 -5.31
CA ARG A 5 16.92 8.41 -6.12
C ARG A 5 17.35 7.00 -5.75
N ILE A 6 18.66 6.79 -5.54
CA ILE A 6 19.20 5.48 -5.12
C ILE A 6 18.60 5.06 -3.78
N VAL A 7 18.60 5.95 -2.80
CA VAL A 7 18.03 5.67 -1.47
C VAL A 7 16.53 5.42 -1.56
N ALA A 8 15.79 6.23 -2.33
CA ALA A 8 14.35 6.04 -2.52
C ALA A 8 14.02 4.67 -3.13
N TRP A 9 14.78 4.24 -4.15
CA TRP A 9 14.62 2.91 -4.75
C TRP A 9 14.97 1.79 -3.76
N ALA A 10 16.08 1.93 -3.03
CA ALA A 10 16.47 0.95 -2.03
C ALA A 10 15.40 0.77 -0.94
N LEU A 11 14.85 1.88 -0.44
CA LEU A 11 13.79 1.85 0.57
C LEU A 11 12.48 1.28 0.02
N ALA A 12 12.11 1.61 -1.22
CA ALA A 12 10.91 1.07 -1.84
C ALA A 12 11.01 -0.45 -2.06
N LEU A 13 12.15 -0.93 -2.52
CA LEU A 13 12.40 -2.38 -2.69
C LEU A 13 12.45 -3.09 -1.33
N ALA A 14 13.09 -2.50 -0.32
CA ALA A 14 13.07 -3.02 1.04
C ALA A 14 11.65 -3.07 1.61
N GLY A 15 10.82 -2.08 1.29
CA GLY A 15 9.40 -2.03 1.66
C GLY A 15 8.54 -3.13 1.03
N LEU A 16 9.01 -3.79 -0.03
CA LEU A 16 8.35 -4.97 -0.60
C LEU A 16 8.63 -6.26 0.17
N ILE A 17 9.70 -6.31 0.98
CA ILE A 17 10.10 -7.53 1.70
C ILE A 17 8.95 -8.09 2.56
N PRO A 18 8.23 -7.31 3.38
CA PRO A 18 7.11 -7.85 4.16
C PRO A 18 5.97 -8.39 3.30
N PHE A 19 5.65 -7.73 2.18
CA PHE A 19 4.62 -8.22 1.25
C PHE A 19 5.00 -9.58 0.66
N LEU A 20 6.19 -9.65 0.08
CA LEU A 20 6.69 -10.86 -0.57
C LEU A 20 6.94 -11.97 0.46
N GLY A 21 7.47 -11.63 1.63
CA GLY A 21 7.76 -12.58 2.70
C GLY A 21 6.49 -13.22 3.25
N CYS A 22 5.47 -12.44 3.60
CA CYS A 22 4.20 -12.97 4.10
C CYS A 22 3.48 -13.81 3.03
N ALA A 23 3.45 -13.35 1.77
CA ALA A 23 2.84 -14.12 0.69
C ALA A 23 3.59 -15.43 0.42
N ALA A 24 4.92 -15.41 0.45
CA ALA A 24 5.73 -16.62 0.30
C ALA A 24 5.50 -17.62 1.43
N LEU A 25 5.45 -17.16 2.68
CA LEU A 25 5.19 -18.01 3.84
C LEU A 25 3.76 -18.57 3.81
N PHE A 26 2.79 -17.80 3.35
CA PHE A 26 1.43 -18.28 3.14
C PHE A 26 1.39 -19.45 2.14
N VAL A 27 2.09 -19.34 1.02
CA VAL A 27 2.08 -20.38 -0.04
C VAL A 27 2.97 -21.58 0.31
N LEU A 28 4.17 -21.32 0.85
CA LEU A 28 5.19 -22.35 1.06
C LEU A 28 5.02 -23.15 2.37
N ARG A 29 4.18 -22.66 3.28
CA ARG A 29 3.93 -23.27 4.59
C ARG A 29 2.44 -23.52 4.82
N PRO A 30 1.81 -24.48 4.10
CA PRO A 30 0.35 -24.69 4.18
C PRO A 30 -0.16 -24.92 5.61
N GLU A 31 0.65 -25.54 6.46
CA GLU A 31 0.29 -25.81 7.87
C GLU A 31 0.21 -24.56 8.76
N THR A 32 0.85 -23.46 8.35
CA THR A 32 0.89 -22.20 9.12
C THR A 32 0.57 -20.98 8.25
N GLY A 33 0.17 -21.20 6.97
CA GLY A 33 -0.05 -20.14 6.00
C GLY A 33 -1.05 -19.09 6.50
N ASP A 34 -2.15 -19.52 7.07
CA ASP A 34 -3.21 -18.64 7.57
C ASP A 34 -2.73 -17.62 8.60
N LEU A 35 -1.66 -17.94 9.35
CA LEU A 35 -1.06 -17.04 10.32
C LEU A 35 -0.43 -15.79 9.67
N TRP A 36 -0.12 -15.85 8.38
CA TRP A 36 0.54 -14.77 7.66
C TRP A 36 -0.40 -13.81 6.95
N VAL A 37 -1.69 -14.15 6.88
CA VAL A 37 -2.73 -13.26 6.31
C VAL A 37 -2.88 -11.98 7.13
N GLY A 38 -2.95 -12.09 8.44
CA GLY A 38 -3.05 -10.95 9.36
C GLY A 38 -1.87 -9.98 9.25
N PRO A 39 -0.61 -10.44 9.39
CA PRO A 39 0.58 -9.61 9.20
C PRO A 39 0.65 -8.95 7.81
N LEU A 40 0.29 -9.67 6.74
CA LEU A 40 0.23 -9.14 5.40
C LEU A 40 -0.79 -7.99 5.28
N ALA A 41 -2.00 -8.21 5.79
CA ALA A 41 -3.06 -7.21 5.80
C ALA A 41 -2.67 -5.99 6.65
N ALA A 42 -2.11 -6.21 7.83
CA ALA A 42 -1.63 -5.14 8.71
C ALA A 42 -0.57 -4.27 8.02
N TYR A 43 0.40 -4.89 7.35
CA TYR A 43 1.42 -4.16 6.62
C TYR A 43 0.83 -3.39 5.43
N GLY A 44 -0.08 -4.01 4.67
CA GLY A 44 -0.82 -3.34 3.59
C GLY A 44 -1.58 -2.10 4.08
N ALA A 45 -2.25 -2.20 5.22
CA ALA A 45 -2.96 -1.09 5.84
C ALA A 45 -2.03 0.04 6.30
N ILE A 46 -0.88 -0.30 6.88
CA ILE A 46 0.16 0.67 7.28
C ILE A 46 0.68 1.42 6.06
N ILE A 47 1.00 0.72 4.98
CA ILE A 47 1.48 1.34 3.74
C ILE A 47 0.40 2.22 3.11
N LEU A 48 -0.84 1.75 3.06
CA LEU A 48 -1.96 2.54 2.53
C LEU A 48 -2.18 3.83 3.33
N SER A 49 -2.12 3.74 4.66
CA SER A 49 -2.21 4.90 5.56
C SER A 49 -1.03 5.86 5.38
N PHE A 50 0.19 5.34 5.24
CA PHE A 50 1.38 6.12 4.97
C PHE A 50 1.28 6.92 3.66
N LEU A 51 0.76 6.31 2.60
CA LEU A 51 0.58 6.97 1.31
C LEU A 51 -0.45 8.11 1.40
N GLY A 52 -1.55 7.90 2.11
CA GLY A 52 -2.53 8.95 2.41
C GLY A 52 -1.93 10.10 3.19
N GLY A 53 -1.16 9.80 4.24
CA GLY A 53 -0.45 10.79 5.06
C GLY A 53 0.60 11.58 4.29
N ALA A 54 1.36 10.92 3.41
CA ALA A 54 2.32 11.58 2.53
C ALA A 54 1.64 12.57 1.58
N ARG A 55 0.47 12.20 1.06
CA ARG A 55 -0.36 13.06 0.22
C ARG A 55 -0.89 14.27 0.98
N TRP A 56 -1.38 14.05 2.21
CA TRP A 56 -1.85 15.09 3.11
C TRP A 56 -0.75 16.10 3.43
N GLY A 57 0.44 15.62 3.81
CA GLY A 57 1.60 16.48 4.09
C GLY A 57 2.03 17.31 2.89
N ARG A 58 2.03 16.71 1.69
CA ARG A 58 2.34 17.44 0.46
C ARG A 58 1.30 18.50 0.13
N ALA A 59 0.01 18.20 0.32
CA ALA A 59 -1.06 19.15 0.09
C ALA A 59 -0.96 20.38 1.01
N LEU A 60 -0.58 20.18 2.26
CA LEU A 60 -0.34 21.30 3.20
C LEU A 60 0.84 22.20 2.81
N ALA A 61 1.82 21.65 2.10
CA ALA A 61 2.99 22.40 1.64
C ALA A 61 2.73 23.22 0.36
N GLU A 62 1.58 23.04 -0.28
CA GLU A 62 1.18 23.82 -1.45
C GLU A 62 0.89 25.29 -1.05
N PRO A 63 1.22 26.29 -1.91
CA PRO A 63 0.91 27.71 -1.62
C PRO A 63 -0.58 27.98 -1.40
N GLN A 64 -1.46 27.18 -2.03
CA GLN A 64 -2.91 27.23 -1.88
C GLN A 64 -3.47 25.82 -1.67
N PRO A 65 -3.48 25.35 -0.42
CA PRO A 65 -3.98 24.02 -0.09
C PRO A 65 -5.47 23.87 -0.46
N ARG A 66 -5.80 22.75 -1.11
CA ARG A 66 -7.19 22.44 -1.46
C ARG A 66 -7.84 21.61 -0.35
N VAL A 67 -8.91 22.12 0.24
CA VAL A 67 -9.66 21.43 1.31
C VAL A 67 -10.09 20.01 0.89
N GLY A 68 -10.57 19.85 -0.35
CA GLY A 68 -10.94 18.53 -0.87
C GLY A 68 -9.79 17.53 -0.88
N THR A 69 -8.58 17.96 -1.25
CA THR A 69 -7.38 17.09 -1.23
C THR A 69 -7.02 16.70 0.20
N LEU A 70 -7.14 17.62 1.15
CA LEU A 70 -6.88 17.33 2.57
C LEU A 70 -7.88 16.30 3.12
N ILE A 71 -9.16 16.43 2.81
CA ILE A 71 -10.19 15.47 3.24
C ILE A 71 -9.94 14.10 2.61
N LEU A 72 -9.79 14.05 1.28
CA LEU A 72 -9.63 12.80 0.53
C LEU A 72 -8.35 12.04 0.93
N SER A 73 -7.28 12.74 1.31
CA SER A 73 -6.02 12.10 1.71
C SER A 73 -6.10 11.32 3.03
N ASN A 74 -7.14 11.53 3.83
CA ASN A 74 -7.40 10.74 5.04
C ASN A 74 -8.20 9.46 4.77
N LEU A 75 -8.93 9.38 3.65
CA LEU A 75 -9.77 8.21 3.33
C LEU A 75 -8.97 6.89 3.28
N PRO A 76 -7.74 6.83 2.73
CA PRO A 76 -6.97 5.60 2.72
C PRO A 76 -6.73 5.02 4.12
N ALA A 77 -6.43 5.86 5.11
CA ALA A 77 -6.22 5.42 6.49
C ALA A 77 -7.51 4.91 7.13
N VAL A 78 -8.62 5.61 6.92
CA VAL A 78 -9.94 5.20 7.44
C VAL A 78 -10.38 3.90 6.77
N ALA A 79 -10.25 3.79 5.45
CA ALA A 79 -10.59 2.57 4.72
C ALA A 79 -9.74 1.38 5.19
N ALA A 80 -8.43 1.57 5.36
CA ALA A 80 -7.54 0.55 5.89
C ALA A 80 -7.99 0.09 7.29
N TRP A 81 -8.29 1.01 8.19
CA TRP A 81 -8.78 0.69 9.54
C TRP A 81 -10.09 -0.07 9.52
N LEU A 82 -11.05 0.32 8.69
CA LEU A 82 -12.35 -0.35 8.59
C LEU A 82 -12.22 -1.81 8.17
N THR A 83 -11.16 -2.20 7.46
CA THR A 83 -10.92 -3.61 7.09
C THR A 83 -10.60 -4.51 8.30
N PHE A 84 -10.27 -3.94 9.45
CA PHE A 84 -9.99 -4.69 10.68
C PHE A 84 -11.21 -4.86 11.60
N LEU A 85 -12.38 -4.40 11.17
CA LEU A 85 -13.61 -4.66 11.95
C LEU A 85 -13.94 -6.15 11.98
N PRO A 86 -14.45 -6.68 13.11
CA PRO A 86 -14.69 -8.11 13.29
C PRO A 86 -15.63 -8.76 12.26
N SER A 87 -16.48 -7.96 11.62
CA SER A 87 -17.42 -8.41 10.59
C SER A 87 -16.81 -8.52 9.18
N VAL A 88 -15.57 -8.08 8.99
CA VAL A 88 -14.91 -8.07 7.69
C VAL A 88 -14.15 -9.37 7.48
N SER A 89 -14.46 -10.08 6.40
CA SER A 89 -13.74 -11.31 6.04
C SER A 89 -12.31 -10.98 5.57
N ALA A 90 -11.40 -11.94 5.72
CA ALA A 90 -10.02 -11.81 5.24
C ALA A 90 -9.96 -11.48 3.72
N ALA A 91 -10.80 -12.12 2.92
CA ALA A 91 -10.87 -11.85 1.48
C ALA A 91 -11.29 -10.40 1.18
N LEU A 92 -12.31 -9.89 1.88
CA LEU A 92 -12.73 -8.49 1.73
C LEU A 92 -11.64 -7.53 2.20
N GLN A 93 -11.00 -7.82 3.33
CA GLN A 93 -9.88 -7.04 3.86
C GLN A 93 -8.74 -6.92 2.84
N VAL A 94 -8.25 -8.04 2.33
CA VAL A 94 -7.16 -8.07 1.33
C VAL A 94 -7.59 -7.35 0.04
N GLY A 95 -8.82 -7.58 -0.43
CA GLY A 95 -9.36 -6.95 -1.63
C GLY A 95 -9.44 -5.41 -1.52
N VAL A 96 -9.93 -4.89 -0.39
CA VAL A 96 -9.99 -3.44 -0.14
C VAL A 96 -8.60 -2.82 -0.11
N LEU A 97 -7.63 -3.48 0.52
CA LEU A 97 -6.24 -3.01 0.55
C LEU A 97 -5.62 -2.97 -0.84
N MET A 98 -5.86 -3.99 -1.67
CA MET A 98 -5.41 -4.00 -3.07
C MET A 98 -5.98 -2.82 -3.86
N VAL A 99 -7.29 -2.63 -3.81
CA VAL A 99 -7.97 -1.51 -4.48
C VAL A 99 -7.46 -0.17 -3.99
N GLY A 100 -7.26 -0.03 -2.67
CA GLY A 100 -6.70 1.18 -2.06
C GLY A 100 -5.30 1.52 -2.57
N LEU A 101 -4.41 0.54 -2.68
CA LEU A 101 -3.05 0.74 -3.21
C LEU A 101 -3.06 1.15 -4.68
N ILE A 102 -3.92 0.52 -5.49
CA ILE A 102 -4.09 0.87 -6.92
C ILE A 102 -4.67 2.28 -7.05
N ALA A 103 -5.67 2.63 -6.26
CA ALA A 103 -6.28 3.96 -6.27
C ALA A 103 -5.26 5.05 -5.90
N MET A 104 -4.40 4.80 -4.90
CA MET A 104 -3.33 5.72 -4.53
C MET A 104 -2.30 5.90 -5.65
N LEU A 105 -1.93 4.82 -6.36
CA LEU A 105 -1.05 4.91 -7.52
C LEU A 105 -1.68 5.78 -8.62
N ALA A 106 -2.95 5.55 -8.94
CA ALA A 106 -3.69 6.32 -9.95
C ALA A 106 -3.77 7.80 -9.57
N TRP A 107 -4.05 8.09 -8.30
CA TRP A 107 -4.12 9.47 -7.82
C TRP A 107 -2.78 10.20 -7.91
N ASP A 108 -1.66 9.51 -7.60
CA ASP A 108 -0.33 10.09 -7.64
C ASP A 108 0.26 10.20 -9.06
N TRP A 109 -0.32 9.51 -10.03
CA TRP A 109 0.29 9.31 -11.35
C TRP A 109 0.65 10.60 -12.06
N ASN A 110 -0.27 11.57 -12.10
CA ASN A 110 -0.07 12.83 -12.83
C ASN A 110 0.76 13.86 -12.06
N SER A 111 0.91 13.71 -10.75
CA SER A 111 1.61 14.67 -9.90
C SER A 111 3.05 14.25 -9.56
N ALA A 112 3.47 13.07 -10.00
CA ALA A 112 4.78 12.52 -9.69
C ALA A 112 5.79 12.71 -10.84
N PRO A 113 7.06 13.03 -10.55
CA PRO A 113 8.12 13.03 -11.57
C PRO A 113 8.32 11.63 -12.17
N GLY A 114 8.77 11.55 -13.43
CA GLY A 114 8.83 10.29 -14.17
C GLY A 114 9.60 9.16 -13.48
N TRP A 115 10.75 9.47 -12.88
CA TRP A 115 11.53 8.48 -12.12
C TRP A 115 10.78 7.94 -10.90
N TYR A 116 9.97 8.78 -10.26
CA TYR A 116 9.17 8.41 -9.09
C TYR A 116 7.95 7.58 -9.48
N ARG A 117 7.37 7.83 -10.69
CA ARG A 117 6.29 6.98 -11.22
C ARG A 117 6.73 5.53 -11.38
N ALA A 118 7.93 5.31 -11.94
CA ALA A 118 8.48 3.97 -12.09
C ALA A 118 8.65 3.27 -10.73
N LEU A 119 9.19 3.98 -9.73
CA LEU A 119 9.32 3.49 -8.37
C LEU A 119 7.95 3.12 -7.76
N ARG A 120 6.98 4.03 -7.86
CA ARG A 120 5.61 3.82 -7.35
C ARG A 120 4.91 2.64 -8.04
N LEU A 121 5.07 2.52 -9.35
CA LEU A 121 4.51 1.40 -10.11
C LEU A 121 5.12 0.07 -9.64
N THR A 122 6.44 -0.02 -9.55
CA THR A 122 7.14 -1.23 -9.09
C THR A 122 6.69 -1.64 -7.69
N ALA A 123 6.66 -0.70 -6.75
CA ALA A 123 6.23 -0.97 -5.38
C ALA A 123 4.77 -1.42 -5.30
N THR A 124 3.87 -0.74 -6.02
CA THR A 124 2.44 -1.09 -6.02
C THR A 124 2.19 -2.44 -6.69
N VAL A 125 2.83 -2.72 -7.83
CA VAL A 125 2.71 -4.03 -8.51
C VAL A 125 3.18 -5.15 -7.59
N GLY A 126 4.33 -5.02 -6.95
CA GLY A 126 4.83 -6.03 -6.01
C GLY A 126 3.88 -6.27 -4.83
N ALA A 127 3.34 -5.22 -4.23
CA ALA A 127 2.38 -5.31 -3.14
C ALA A 127 1.05 -5.96 -3.60
N VAL A 128 0.50 -5.52 -4.72
CA VAL A 128 -0.77 -6.03 -5.27
C VAL A 128 -0.64 -7.48 -5.69
N LEU A 129 0.47 -7.89 -6.30
CA LEU A 129 0.71 -9.30 -6.63
C LEU A 129 0.78 -10.17 -5.37
N SER A 130 1.47 -9.71 -4.33
CA SER A 130 1.55 -10.43 -3.05
C SER A 130 0.18 -10.61 -2.40
N LEU A 131 -0.60 -9.54 -2.32
CA LEU A 131 -1.98 -9.59 -1.82
C LEU A 131 -2.87 -10.45 -2.71
N GLY A 132 -2.71 -10.37 -4.03
CA GLY A 132 -3.49 -11.13 -5.01
C GLY A 132 -3.28 -12.63 -4.94
N VAL A 133 -2.06 -13.07 -4.71
CA VAL A 133 -1.74 -14.50 -4.49
C VAL A 133 -2.48 -15.04 -3.27
N VAL A 134 -2.49 -14.29 -2.19
CA VAL A 134 -3.20 -14.67 -0.95
C VAL A 134 -4.70 -14.62 -1.17
N LEU A 135 -5.23 -13.56 -1.80
CA LEU A 135 -6.66 -13.42 -2.09
C LEU A 135 -7.21 -14.57 -2.94
N ALA A 136 -6.43 -15.03 -3.92
CA ALA A 136 -6.84 -16.12 -4.81
C ALA A 136 -6.97 -17.48 -4.09
N ALA A 137 -6.39 -17.61 -2.90
CA ALA A 137 -6.40 -18.83 -2.10
C ALA A 137 -7.29 -18.74 -0.83
N LEU A 138 -7.85 -17.55 -0.55
CA LEU A 138 -8.82 -17.34 0.54
C LEU A 138 -10.25 -17.66 0.08
#